data_59930e3ef23542d66fd4818fe5716cc4
#
_entry.id   59930e3ef23542d66fd4818fe5716cc4
#
_cell.length_a   1.000
_cell.length_b   1.000
_cell.length_c   1.000
_cell.angle_alpha   90.00
_cell.angle_beta   90.00
_cell.angle_gamma   90.00
#
_symmetry.space_group_name_H-M   'P 1'
#
loop_
_entity.id
_entity.type
_entity.pdbx_description
1 polymer ?
#
loop_
_entity_poly.entity_id
_entity_poly.type
_entity_poly.pdbx_seq_one_letter_code
_entity_poly.pdbx_strand_id
1 'polypeptide(L)'
;MFVQFGPQHPGSHGLIKFTLEMVGESIASSVLYVGLLHRGTEKLMETRPFYMGTPYMDRLDYVSTLTSEHAHTLAIENLVDTSTSSPALLKIRTVFDEITRIKNHLMHISILTFDTGNFFIFFFFLEWREHLMGFYESVSGARLHAALYRPFEVRFTYFNYYLIDNLFSYLNYFLFFFKNFFQPLLFFRVLKLRFMGIGVMSKSFVKNASISGVIARSTGLSYDVRASFQTTYAYYRFLNFKVFTGEYGDVYDRMLLMVSEIVESALIIVQTLFRVFVHSFNLSNGAKSTSDLTDRPLNYVDDSLKPKQYV
;
A
#
# COMPACT_ATOMS: atom_id res chain seq x y z
N MET A 1 -4.73 -2.49 37.16
CA MET A 1 -5.86 -1.71 36.61
C MET A 1 -6.28 -2.38 35.31
N PHE A 2 -7.59 -2.59 35.09
CA PHE A 2 -8.07 -3.13 33.80
C PHE A 2 -8.53 -1.99 32.90
N VAL A 3 -8.02 -1.99 31.66
CA VAL A 3 -8.35 -1.01 30.63
C VAL A 3 -8.89 -1.76 29.41
N GLN A 4 -9.98 -1.29 28.86
CA GLN A 4 -10.54 -1.82 27.63
C GLN A 4 -10.12 -0.93 26.44
N PHE A 5 -9.48 -1.54 25.44
CA PHE A 5 -9.13 -0.92 24.17
C PHE A 5 -10.03 -1.47 23.05
N GLY A 6 -10.76 -0.61 22.39
CA GLY A 6 -11.76 -0.99 21.41
C GLY A 6 -13.10 -1.45 22.02
N PRO A 7 -14.05 -1.94 21.21
CA PRO A 7 -13.96 -2.28 19.77
C PRO A 7 -13.94 -1.08 18.82
N GLN A 8 -14.43 0.09 19.23
CA GLN A 8 -14.45 1.29 18.39
C GLN A 8 -13.25 2.17 18.76
N HIS A 9 -12.13 1.95 18.05
CA HIS A 9 -10.91 2.75 18.17
C HIS A 9 -10.29 2.91 16.78
N PRO A 10 -9.76 4.08 16.41
CA PRO A 10 -9.15 4.30 15.08
C PRO A 10 -8.02 3.33 14.74
N GLY A 11 -7.23 2.91 15.74
CA GLY A 11 -6.14 1.96 15.59
C GLY A 11 -6.58 0.49 15.54
N SER A 12 -7.85 0.16 15.84
CA SER A 12 -8.35 -1.21 15.84
C SER A 12 -9.12 -1.50 14.55
N HIS A 13 -8.40 -1.75 13.47
CA HIS A 13 -9.03 -2.15 12.21
C HIS A 13 -9.65 -3.54 12.35
N GLY A 14 -10.91 -3.70 11.94
CA GLY A 14 -11.65 -4.95 12.06
C GLY A 14 -12.39 -5.16 13.39
N LEU A 15 -12.68 -4.08 14.16
CA LEU A 15 -13.41 -4.11 15.43
C LEU A 15 -12.80 -5.12 16.42
N ILE A 16 -11.52 -4.98 16.69
CA ILE A 16 -10.81 -5.79 17.68
C ILE A 16 -11.00 -5.19 19.06
N LYS A 17 -11.30 -6.02 20.06
CA LYS A 17 -11.36 -5.63 21.46
C LYS A 17 -10.23 -6.28 22.24
N PHE A 18 -9.48 -5.46 22.97
CA PHE A 18 -8.49 -5.92 23.94
C PHE A 18 -8.95 -5.56 25.35
N THR A 19 -8.79 -6.47 26.29
CA THR A 19 -8.81 -6.17 27.70
C THR A 19 -7.38 -6.25 28.20
N LEU A 20 -6.85 -5.13 28.66
CA LEU A 20 -5.46 -4.96 29.10
C LEU A 20 -5.41 -4.89 30.62
N GLU A 21 -4.54 -5.66 31.22
CA GLU A 21 -4.16 -5.51 32.63
C GLU A 21 -2.91 -4.63 32.69
N MET A 22 -3.05 -3.47 33.32
CA MET A 22 -2.00 -2.46 33.41
C MET A 22 -1.40 -2.41 34.81
N VAL A 23 -0.07 -2.33 34.86
CA VAL A 23 0.71 -2.01 36.05
C VAL A 23 1.46 -0.71 35.74
N GLY A 24 0.89 0.41 36.20
CA GLY A 24 1.32 1.72 35.74
C GLY A 24 1.03 1.90 34.25
N GLU A 25 2.03 2.26 33.47
CA GLU A 25 1.97 2.39 32.00
C GLU A 25 2.38 1.10 31.26
N SER A 26 2.75 0.05 31.97
CA SER A 26 3.16 -1.22 31.38
C SER A 26 1.99 -2.21 31.31
N ILE A 27 1.90 -2.93 30.20
CA ILE A 27 0.92 -4.00 30.00
C ILE A 27 1.46 -5.28 30.65
N ALA A 28 0.77 -5.77 31.69
CA ALA A 28 1.12 -7.03 32.36
C ALA A 28 0.51 -8.24 31.62
N SER A 29 -0.75 -8.14 31.21
CA SER A 29 -1.42 -9.17 30.43
C SER A 29 -2.41 -8.55 29.45
N SER A 30 -2.74 -9.30 28.40
CA SER A 30 -3.73 -8.88 27.40
C SER A 30 -4.61 -10.05 26.98
N VAL A 31 -5.91 -9.82 26.91
CA VAL A 31 -6.88 -10.78 26.37
C VAL A 31 -7.50 -10.18 25.14
N LEU A 32 -7.36 -10.90 24.01
CA LEU A 32 -7.89 -10.51 22.72
C LEU A 32 -9.26 -11.16 22.47
N TYR A 33 -10.24 -10.34 22.08
CA TYR A 33 -11.54 -10.79 21.64
C TYR A 33 -11.69 -10.58 20.12
N VAL A 34 -11.79 -11.69 19.40
CA VAL A 34 -11.99 -11.71 17.94
C VAL A 34 -13.44 -12.08 17.61
N GLY A 35 -13.82 -11.83 16.35
CA GLY A 35 -15.14 -12.22 15.84
C GLY A 35 -16.21 -11.14 15.87
N LEU A 36 -15.92 -9.94 16.37
CA LEU A 36 -16.90 -8.83 16.39
C LEU A 36 -17.31 -8.34 14.99
N LEU A 37 -16.47 -8.57 14.00
CA LEU A 37 -16.73 -8.27 12.58
C LEU A 37 -16.86 -9.54 11.72
N HIS A 38 -17.12 -10.70 12.33
CA HIS A 38 -17.31 -11.92 11.60
C HIS A 38 -18.66 -11.92 10.86
N ARG A 39 -18.61 -11.96 9.51
CA ARG A 39 -19.78 -11.87 8.63
C ARG A 39 -20.03 -13.15 7.82
N GLY A 40 -19.32 -14.23 8.11
CA GLY A 40 -19.40 -15.48 7.36
C GLY A 40 -18.99 -15.36 5.89
N THR A 41 -18.06 -14.45 5.58
CA THR A 41 -17.64 -14.11 4.20
C THR A 41 -17.19 -15.34 3.42
N GLU A 42 -16.37 -16.21 4.02
CA GLU A 42 -15.89 -17.44 3.37
C GLU A 42 -17.05 -18.35 2.98
N LYS A 43 -18.01 -18.55 3.88
CA LYS A 43 -19.20 -19.39 3.61
C LYS A 43 -20.13 -18.79 2.55
N LEU A 44 -20.25 -17.48 2.53
CA LEU A 44 -21.03 -16.78 1.50
C LEU A 44 -20.37 -16.93 0.12
N MET A 45 -19.04 -16.90 0.04
CA MET A 45 -18.31 -17.06 -1.22
C MET A 45 -18.41 -18.47 -1.80
N GLU A 46 -18.49 -19.51 -0.96
CA GLU A 46 -18.69 -20.89 -1.43
C GLU A 46 -20.02 -21.05 -2.20
N THR A 47 -21.03 -20.29 -1.83
CA THR A 47 -22.40 -20.45 -2.37
C THR A 47 -22.73 -19.48 -3.51
N ARG A 48 -21.84 -18.51 -3.79
CA ARG A 48 -22.07 -17.49 -4.81
C ARG A 48 -21.16 -17.66 -6.02
N PRO A 49 -21.56 -17.18 -7.21
CA PRO A 49 -20.67 -17.11 -8.36
C PRO A 49 -19.40 -16.32 -8.02
N PHE A 50 -18.25 -16.74 -8.53
CA PHE A 50 -16.93 -16.18 -8.20
C PHE A 50 -16.84 -14.66 -8.45
N TYR A 51 -17.48 -14.12 -9.48
CA TYR A 51 -17.48 -12.68 -9.77
C TYR A 51 -18.24 -11.85 -8.73
N MET A 52 -19.13 -12.45 -7.95
CA MET A 52 -19.79 -11.78 -6.83
C MET A 52 -18.93 -11.74 -5.57
N GLY A 53 -17.76 -12.37 -5.58
CA GLY A 53 -16.79 -12.35 -4.48
C GLY A 53 -16.05 -11.04 -4.32
N THR A 54 -15.82 -10.28 -5.41
CA THR A 54 -15.04 -9.04 -5.40
C THR A 54 -15.48 -8.04 -4.33
N PRO A 55 -16.78 -7.71 -4.16
CA PRO A 55 -17.21 -6.78 -3.10
C PRO A 55 -16.95 -7.29 -1.67
N TYR A 56 -16.86 -8.61 -1.47
CA TYR A 56 -16.50 -9.16 -0.17
C TYR A 56 -15.01 -8.95 0.12
N MET A 57 -14.15 -9.11 -0.90
CA MET A 57 -12.71 -8.92 -0.77
C MET A 57 -12.35 -7.48 -0.41
N ASP A 58 -13.01 -6.49 -1.03
CA ASP A 58 -12.85 -5.08 -0.70
C ASP A 58 -13.06 -4.76 0.78
N ARG A 59 -13.92 -5.52 1.43
CA ARG A 59 -14.35 -5.28 2.81
C ARG A 59 -13.62 -6.14 3.84
N LEU A 60 -12.66 -6.96 3.42
CA LEU A 60 -11.77 -7.69 4.33
C LEU A 60 -10.72 -6.74 4.88
N ASP A 61 -9.90 -6.17 4.00
CA ASP A 61 -8.99 -5.07 4.34
C ASP A 61 -9.51 -3.77 3.70
N TYR A 62 -10.41 -3.08 4.41
CA TYR A 62 -11.06 -1.88 3.89
C TYR A 62 -10.13 -0.66 3.77
N VAL A 63 -8.88 -0.74 4.20
CA VAL A 63 -7.86 0.28 3.98
C VAL A 63 -7.09 0.03 2.69
N SER A 64 -6.90 -1.24 2.31
CA SER A 64 -6.18 -1.69 1.11
C SER A 64 -7.10 -2.41 0.11
N THR A 65 -8.21 -1.79 -0.24
CA THR A 65 -9.32 -2.41 -0.99
C THR A 65 -8.87 -3.06 -2.30
N LEU A 66 -8.21 -2.32 -3.19
CA LEU A 66 -7.86 -2.83 -4.51
C LEU A 66 -6.80 -3.92 -4.50
N THR A 67 -5.90 -3.95 -3.52
CA THR A 67 -4.93 -5.06 -3.40
C THR A 67 -5.62 -6.37 -3.04
N SER A 68 -6.68 -6.32 -2.24
CA SER A 68 -7.50 -7.50 -1.91
C SER A 68 -8.31 -7.98 -3.12
N GLU A 69 -8.88 -7.05 -3.91
CA GLU A 69 -9.52 -7.38 -5.20
C GLU A 69 -8.52 -8.02 -6.17
N HIS A 70 -7.29 -7.47 -6.25
CA HIS A 70 -6.25 -8.00 -7.12
C HIS A 70 -5.86 -9.42 -6.76
N ALA A 71 -5.69 -9.72 -5.46
CA ALA A 71 -5.40 -11.08 -5.00
C ALA A 71 -6.50 -12.08 -5.41
N HIS A 72 -7.76 -11.67 -5.29
CA HIS A 72 -8.90 -12.49 -5.71
C HIS A 72 -8.92 -12.73 -7.23
N THR A 73 -8.73 -11.68 -8.01
CA THR A 73 -8.71 -11.80 -9.47
C THR A 73 -7.55 -12.65 -9.97
N LEU A 74 -6.35 -12.51 -9.38
CA LEU A 74 -5.21 -13.37 -9.68
C LEU A 74 -5.46 -14.85 -9.34
N ALA A 75 -6.14 -15.12 -8.22
CA ALA A 75 -6.49 -16.49 -7.86
C ALA A 75 -7.41 -17.13 -8.91
N ILE A 76 -8.41 -16.39 -9.41
CA ILE A 76 -9.31 -16.84 -10.46
C ILE A 76 -8.58 -17.01 -11.80
N GLU A 77 -7.76 -16.04 -12.17
CA GLU A 77 -6.96 -16.07 -13.42
C GLU A 77 -6.02 -17.27 -13.46
N ASN A 78 -5.39 -17.59 -12.34
CA ASN A 78 -4.52 -18.78 -12.21
C ASN A 78 -5.31 -20.11 -12.28
N LEU A 79 -6.54 -20.16 -11.81
CA LEU A 79 -7.40 -21.35 -11.91
C LEU A 79 -7.86 -21.63 -13.35
N VAL A 80 -8.05 -20.58 -14.14
CA VAL A 80 -8.51 -20.71 -15.53
C VAL A 80 -7.34 -20.94 -16.50
N ASP A 81 -6.09 -20.87 -15.99
CA ASP A 81 -4.86 -21.11 -16.75
C ASP A 81 -4.71 -20.25 -18.04
N THR A 82 -5.18 -19.02 -17.96
CA THR A 82 -5.03 -18.07 -19.06
C THR A 82 -3.88 -17.10 -18.74
N SER A 83 -2.70 -17.40 -19.26
CA SER A 83 -1.47 -16.60 -19.13
C SER A 83 -1.48 -15.27 -19.89
N THR A 84 -2.61 -14.81 -20.39
CA THR A 84 -2.72 -13.73 -21.37
C THR A 84 -3.31 -12.44 -20.82
N SER A 85 -2.87 -12.00 -19.64
CA SER A 85 -3.17 -10.62 -19.23
C SER A 85 -2.43 -9.63 -20.14
N SER A 86 -3.16 -8.71 -20.78
CA SER A 86 -2.53 -7.71 -21.65
C SER A 86 -1.53 -6.85 -20.86
N PRO A 87 -0.38 -6.45 -21.44
CA PRO A 87 0.59 -5.59 -20.73
C PRO A 87 -0.04 -4.26 -20.25
N ALA A 88 -1.04 -3.75 -20.95
CA ALA A 88 -1.78 -2.57 -20.54
C ALA A 88 -2.57 -2.80 -19.25
N LEU A 89 -3.24 -3.95 -19.12
CA LEU A 89 -3.95 -4.35 -17.91
C LEU A 89 -3.02 -4.45 -16.70
N LEU A 90 -1.86 -5.09 -16.90
CA LEU A 90 -0.86 -5.22 -15.83
C LEU A 90 -0.33 -3.86 -15.35
N LYS A 91 -0.04 -2.93 -16.28
CA LYS A 91 0.40 -1.56 -15.93
C LYS A 91 -0.65 -0.84 -15.11
N ILE A 92 -1.91 -0.90 -15.50
CA ILE A 92 -3.02 -0.25 -14.83
C ILE A 92 -3.20 -0.82 -13.42
N ARG A 93 -3.22 -2.13 -13.26
CA ARG A 93 -3.30 -2.79 -11.96
C ARG A 93 -2.14 -2.35 -11.05
N THR A 94 -0.91 -2.29 -11.56
CA THR A 94 0.25 -1.81 -10.81
C THR A 94 0.07 -0.37 -10.30
N VAL A 95 -0.45 0.54 -11.14
CA VAL A 95 -0.71 1.93 -10.74
C VAL A 95 -1.70 1.97 -9.58
N PHE A 96 -2.81 1.26 -9.67
CA PHE A 96 -3.83 1.28 -8.62
C PHE A 96 -3.40 0.54 -7.35
N ASP A 97 -2.61 -0.53 -7.45
CA ASP A 97 -2.02 -1.21 -6.30
C ASP A 97 -1.10 -0.27 -5.50
N GLU A 98 -0.26 0.50 -6.20
CA GLU A 98 0.64 1.44 -5.54
C GLU A 98 -0.08 2.67 -4.99
N ILE A 99 -1.15 3.16 -5.64
CA ILE A 99 -2.03 4.18 -5.04
C ILE A 99 -2.67 3.65 -3.75
N THR A 100 -3.12 2.40 -3.76
CA THR A 100 -3.69 1.74 -2.58
C THR A 100 -2.65 1.64 -1.45
N ARG A 101 -1.41 1.31 -1.78
CA ARG A 101 -0.30 1.27 -0.82
C ARG A 101 -0.04 2.64 -0.19
N ILE A 102 0.01 3.70 -0.99
CA ILE A 102 0.16 5.07 -0.48
C ILE A 102 -0.99 5.41 0.47
N LYS A 103 -2.24 5.16 0.08
CA LYS A 103 -3.43 5.40 0.92
C LYS A 103 -3.37 4.64 2.25
N ASN A 104 -2.90 3.39 2.23
CA ASN A 104 -2.77 2.55 3.42
C ASN A 104 -1.71 3.13 4.37
N HIS A 105 -0.51 3.41 3.86
CA HIS A 105 0.56 3.94 4.69
C HIS A 105 0.24 5.33 5.26
N LEU A 106 -0.39 6.22 4.47
CA LEU A 106 -0.86 7.51 4.96
C LEU A 106 -1.85 7.34 6.13
N MET A 107 -2.80 6.41 6.02
CA MET A 107 -3.76 6.12 7.10
C MET A 107 -3.06 5.57 8.33
N HIS A 108 -2.14 4.62 8.17
CA HIS A 108 -1.42 4.01 9.28
C HIS A 108 -0.59 5.05 10.05
N ILE A 109 0.19 5.89 9.34
CA ILE A 109 1.00 6.94 9.95
C ILE A 109 0.11 7.97 10.64
N SER A 110 -1.04 8.33 10.02
CA SER A 110 -1.97 9.30 10.63
C SER A 110 -2.50 8.80 11.97
N ILE A 111 -2.95 7.54 12.05
CA ILE A 111 -3.44 6.96 13.30
C ILE A 111 -2.34 6.86 14.34
N LEU A 112 -1.14 6.43 13.95
CA LEU A 112 0.01 6.35 14.84
C LEU A 112 0.36 7.72 15.46
N THR A 113 0.28 8.79 14.67
CA THR A 113 0.51 10.15 15.17
C THR A 113 -0.65 10.69 15.99
N PHE A 114 -1.89 10.30 15.68
CA PHE A 114 -3.06 10.60 16.49
C PHE A 114 -2.92 10.05 17.91
N ASP A 115 -2.49 8.80 18.06
CA ASP A 115 -2.31 8.15 19.36
C ASP A 115 -1.21 8.81 20.21
N THR A 116 -0.27 9.52 19.57
CA THR A 116 0.73 10.36 20.26
C THR A 116 0.25 11.76 20.60
N GLY A 117 -0.99 12.11 20.25
CA GLY A 117 -1.59 13.43 20.49
C GLY A 117 -1.23 14.49 19.45
N ASN A 118 -0.61 14.12 18.34
CA ASN A 118 -0.26 15.06 17.27
C ASN A 118 -1.37 15.16 16.21
N PHE A 119 -2.38 15.96 16.51
CA PHE A 119 -3.54 16.17 15.63
C PHE A 119 -3.18 16.87 14.32
N PHE A 120 -2.16 17.72 14.29
CA PHE A 120 -1.74 18.40 13.07
C PHE A 120 -1.29 17.39 12.00
N ILE A 121 -0.38 16.50 12.36
CA ILE A 121 0.13 15.47 11.44
C ILE A 121 -1.00 14.51 11.03
N PHE A 122 -1.88 14.15 11.96
CA PHE A 122 -3.04 13.31 11.69
C PHE A 122 -3.92 13.89 10.58
N PHE A 123 -4.41 15.12 10.73
CA PHE A 123 -5.28 15.75 9.72
C PHE A 123 -4.57 15.98 8.40
N PHE A 124 -3.30 16.33 8.46
CA PHE A 124 -2.46 16.55 7.30
C PHE A 124 -2.37 15.31 6.40
N PHE A 125 -2.12 14.13 6.98
CA PHE A 125 -2.10 12.88 6.20
C PHE A 125 -3.46 12.44 5.69
N LEU A 126 -4.52 12.72 6.43
CA LEU A 126 -5.87 12.45 5.96
C LEU A 126 -6.24 13.31 4.76
N GLU A 127 -5.82 14.57 4.70
CA GLU A 127 -6.03 15.44 3.54
C GLU A 127 -5.37 14.87 2.29
N TRP A 128 -4.11 14.46 2.38
CA TRP A 128 -3.43 13.81 1.24
C TRP A 128 -4.08 12.51 0.79
N ARG A 129 -4.56 11.73 1.74
CA ARG A 129 -5.31 10.51 1.44
C ARG A 129 -6.63 10.82 0.75
N GLU A 130 -7.30 11.90 1.14
CA GLU A 130 -8.57 12.33 0.57
C GLU A 130 -8.46 12.66 -0.93
N HIS A 131 -7.41 13.31 -1.36
CA HIS A 131 -7.15 13.55 -2.79
C HIS A 131 -7.07 12.25 -3.61
N LEU A 132 -6.42 11.22 -3.07
CA LEU A 132 -6.35 9.91 -3.72
C LEU A 132 -7.71 9.19 -3.72
N MET A 133 -8.54 9.40 -2.71
CA MET A 133 -9.91 8.89 -2.71
C MET A 133 -10.79 9.58 -3.75
N GLY A 134 -10.64 10.89 -3.96
CA GLY A 134 -11.27 11.63 -5.04
C GLY A 134 -10.85 11.12 -6.43
N PHE A 135 -9.56 10.76 -6.59
CA PHE A 135 -9.10 10.11 -7.81
C PHE A 135 -9.79 8.74 -8.03
N TYR A 136 -9.92 7.91 -6.99
CA TYR A 136 -10.66 6.64 -7.07
C TYR A 136 -12.12 6.87 -7.50
N GLU A 137 -12.79 7.86 -6.92
CA GLU A 137 -14.16 8.22 -7.26
C GLU A 137 -14.29 8.62 -8.73
N SER A 138 -13.36 9.41 -9.26
CA SER A 138 -13.38 9.84 -10.66
C SER A 138 -13.21 8.68 -11.64
N VAL A 139 -12.53 7.60 -11.24
CA VAL A 139 -12.28 6.42 -12.09
C VAL A 139 -13.38 5.36 -11.95
N SER A 140 -13.83 5.08 -10.73
CA SER A 140 -14.72 3.95 -10.42
C SER A 140 -16.14 4.36 -10.03
N GLY A 141 -16.35 5.63 -9.68
CA GLY A 141 -17.59 6.12 -9.10
C GLY A 141 -17.70 5.86 -7.59
N ALA A 142 -16.70 5.27 -6.95
CA ALA A 142 -16.69 4.97 -5.52
C ALA A 142 -15.39 5.45 -4.88
N ARG A 143 -15.49 6.10 -3.71
CA ARG A 143 -14.32 6.64 -3.00
C ARG A 143 -13.48 5.58 -2.30
N LEU A 144 -14.10 4.51 -1.83
CA LEU A 144 -13.44 3.51 -1.00
C LEU A 144 -13.53 2.11 -1.60
N HIS A 145 -14.71 1.58 -1.80
CA HIS A 145 -14.96 0.23 -2.32
C HIS A 145 -15.27 0.30 -3.81
N ALA A 146 -14.22 0.23 -4.62
CA ALA A 146 -14.30 0.51 -6.04
C ALA A 146 -14.87 -0.64 -6.87
N ALA A 147 -14.68 -1.90 -6.43
CA ALA A 147 -14.98 -3.12 -7.20
C ALA A 147 -14.51 -3.02 -8.66
N LEU A 148 -13.25 -2.59 -8.80
CA LEU A 148 -12.65 -2.17 -10.08
C LEU A 148 -12.11 -3.35 -10.87
N TYR A 149 -11.49 -4.33 -10.19
CA TYR A 149 -10.84 -5.45 -10.83
C TYR A 149 -11.82 -6.57 -11.15
N ARG A 150 -11.68 -7.09 -12.35
CA ARG A 150 -12.37 -8.26 -12.84
C ARG A 150 -11.35 -9.24 -13.41
N PRO A 151 -11.64 -10.55 -13.43
CA PRO A 151 -10.78 -11.49 -14.12
C PRO A 151 -10.59 -11.07 -15.58
N PHE A 152 -9.34 -10.94 -16.01
CA PHE A 152 -8.90 -10.51 -17.36
C PHE A 152 -9.27 -9.09 -17.78
N GLU A 153 -9.93 -8.31 -16.90
CA GLU A 153 -10.46 -6.99 -17.20
C GLU A 153 -10.31 -6.04 -16.01
N VAL A 154 -10.35 -4.74 -16.27
CA VAL A 154 -10.54 -3.69 -15.29
C VAL A 154 -11.75 -2.86 -15.71
N ARG A 155 -12.70 -2.70 -14.81
CA ARG A 155 -13.90 -1.92 -15.07
C ARG A 155 -13.61 -0.44 -14.90
N PHE A 156 -13.35 0.25 -16.02
CA PHE A 156 -13.28 1.70 -16.00
C PHE A 156 -14.64 2.29 -16.38
N THR A 157 -15.07 3.27 -15.61
CA THR A 157 -16.10 4.19 -16.06
C THR A 157 -15.49 5.24 -16.99
N TYR A 158 -14.35 5.81 -16.62
CA TYR A 158 -13.62 6.78 -17.45
C TYR A 158 -12.13 6.77 -17.07
N PHE A 159 -11.27 6.28 -17.93
CA PHE A 159 -9.82 6.42 -17.80
C PHE A 159 -9.30 7.17 -19.03
N ASN A 160 -9.20 8.48 -18.91
CA ASN A 160 -8.76 9.36 -20.00
C ASN A 160 -7.46 10.08 -19.64
N TYR A 161 -6.86 10.76 -20.63
CA TYR A 161 -5.62 11.50 -20.44
C TYR A 161 -5.70 12.56 -19.33
N TYR A 162 -6.85 13.19 -19.16
CA TYR A 162 -7.08 14.19 -18.12
C TYR A 162 -6.88 13.62 -16.71
N LEU A 163 -7.38 12.42 -16.45
CA LEU A 163 -7.20 11.74 -15.16
C LEU A 163 -5.75 11.35 -14.91
N ILE A 164 -5.03 10.92 -15.95
CA ILE A 164 -3.62 10.59 -15.85
C ILE A 164 -2.79 11.84 -15.57
N ASP A 165 -3.08 12.95 -16.22
CA ASP A 165 -2.40 14.23 -16.01
C ASP A 165 -2.66 14.78 -14.61
N ASN A 166 -3.90 14.69 -14.13
CA ASN A 166 -4.24 15.04 -12.75
C ASN A 166 -3.47 14.20 -11.73
N LEU A 167 -3.39 12.88 -11.95
CA LEU A 167 -2.64 12.00 -11.06
C LEU A 167 -1.15 12.34 -11.07
N PHE A 168 -0.59 12.62 -12.25
CA PHE A 168 0.82 12.99 -12.39
C PHE A 168 1.11 14.32 -11.70
N SER A 169 0.28 15.32 -11.89
CA SER A 169 0.40 16.64 -11.24
C SER A 169 0.30 16.52 -9.73
N TYR A 170 -0.65 15.72 -9.23
CA TYR A 170 -0.80 15.43 -7.81
C TYR A 170 0.46 14.76 -7.25
N LEU A 171 1.00 13.73 -7.91
CA LEU A 171 2.18 13.01 -7.44
C LEU A 171 3.42 13.90 -7.39
N ASN A 172 3.63 14.77 -8.39
CA ASN A 172 4.74 15.72 -8.37
C ASN A 172 4.63 16.71 -7.20
N TYR A 173 3.43 17.25 -6.97
CA TYR A 173 3.19 18.15 -5.84
C TYR A 173 3.35 17.43 -4.51
N PHE A 174 2.82 16.21 -4.41
CA PHE A 174 2.96 15.36 -3.23
C PHE A 174 4.42 15.05 -2.91
N LEU A 175 5.22 14.62 -3.89
CA LEU A 175 6.65 14.30 -3.68
C LEU A 175 7.45 15.54 -3.27
N PHE A 176 7.20 16.69 -3.90
CA PHE A 176 7.85 17.95 -3.54
C PHE A 176 7.55 18.33 -2.08
N PHE A 177 6.28 18.28 -1.71
CA PHE A 177 5.86 18.64 -0.36
C PHE A 177 6.35 17.63 0.67
N PHE A 178 6.25 16.35 0.36
CA PHE A 178 6.66 15.26 1.24
C PHE A 178 8.15 15.34 1.56
N LYS A 179 8.99 15.61 0.57
CA LYS A 179 10.45 15.78 0.76
C LYS A 179 10.78 17.00 1.62
N ASN A 180 10.17 18.13 1.33
CA ASN A 180 10.58 19.41 1.94
C ASN A 180 9.97 19.63 3.32
N PHE A 181 8.78 19.13 3.57
CA PHE A 181 8.04 19.41 4.80
C PHE A 181 8.00 18.22 5.73
N PHE A 182 7.72 17.03 5.21
CA PHE A 182 7.46 15.87 6.05
C PHE A 182 8.73 15.15 6.49
N GLN A 183 9.74 15.06 5.64
CA GLN A 183 11.00 14.42 5.99
C GLN A 183 11.64 15.06 7.25
N PRO A 184 11.67 16.38 7.44
CA PRO A 184 12.13 16.99 8.69
C PRO A 184 11.27 16.64 9.90
N LEU A 185 9.94 16.47 9.73
CA LEU A 185 9.04 16.13 10.84
C LEU A 185 9.25 14.71 11.39
N LEU A 186 9.75 13.77 10.56
CA LEU A 186 10.08 12.42 11.02
C LEU A 186 11.19 12.40 12.07
N PHE A 187 12.12 13.35 11.96
CA PHE A 187 13.21 13.51 12.93
C PHE A 187 12.80 14.30 14.17
N PHE A 188 11.51 14.63 14.30
CA PHE A 188 11.00 15.33 15.47
C PHE A 188 11.28 14.52 16.73
N ARG A 189 12.04 15.09 17.65
CA ARG A 189 12.56 14.40 18.84
C ARG A 189 11.48 13.69 19.65
N VAL A 190 10.28 14.25 19.72
CA VAL A 190 9.16 13.66 20.47
C VAL A 190 8.72 12.35 19.87
N LEU A 191 8.52 12.26 18.54
CA LEU A 191 8.14 11.03 17.86
C LEU A 191 9.22 9.96 18.03
N LYS A 192 10.48 10.36 17.84
CA LYS A 192 11.62 9.45 18.03
C LYS A 192 11.62 8.85 19.44
N LEU A 193 11.50 9.68 20.47
CA LEU A 193 11.50 9.23 21.89
C LEU A 193 10.28 8.36 22.24
N ARG A 194 9.15 8.55 21.56
CA ARG A 194 7.94 7.76 21.79
C ARG A 194 7.95 6.40 21.08
N PHE A 195 8.68 6.25 19.98
CA PHE A 195 8.62 5.05 19.13
C PHE A 195 9.87 4.18 19.17
N MET A 196 11.03 4.74 19.52
CA MET A 196 12.27 3.96 19.60
C MET A 196 12.23 2.97 20.75
N GLY A 197 12.64 1.73 20.47
CA GLY A 197 12.71 0.65 21.45
C GLY A 197 11.34 0.11 21.87
N ILE A 198 10.24 0.54 21.25
CA ILE A 198 8.89 0.06 21.54
C ILE A 198 8.48 -1.00 20.50
N GLY A 199 7.88 -2.10 20.99
CA GLY A 199 7.38 -3.18 20.15
C GLY A 199 8.47 -3.86 19.31
N VAL A 200 9.67 -3.98 19.85
CA VAL A 200 10.83 -4.61 19.19
C VAL A 200 10.53 -6.08 18.90
N MET A 201 10.73 -6.49 17.68
CA MET A 201 10.62 -7.88 17.25
C MET A 201 11.97 -8.39 16.74
N SER A 202 12.37 -9.58 17.21
CA SER A 202 13.60 -10.19 16.72
C SER A 202 13.41 -10.84 15.35
N LYS A 203 14.46 -10.85 14.54
CA LYS A 203 14.48 -11.49 13.22
C LYS A 203 14.13 -12.99 13.26
N SER A 204 14.54 -13.69 14.33
CA SER A 204 14.21 -15.10 14.53
C SER A 204 12.73 -15.31 14.81
N PHE A 205 12.13 -14.48 15.68
CA PHE A 205 10.71 -14.54 15.97
C PHE A 205 9.87 -14.29 14.72
N VAL A 206 10.21 -13.25 13.94
CA VAL A 206 9.49 -12.90 12.71
C VAL A 206 9.51 -14.02 11.68
N LYS A 207 10.66 -14.70 11.52
CA LYS A 207 10.77 -15.88 10.65
C LYS A 207 9.91 -17.05 11.12
N ASN A 208 9.99 -17.37 12.41
CA ASN A 208 9.27 -18.51 12.99
C ASN A 208 7.74 -18.30 12.98
N ALA A 209 7.30 -17.06 13.17
CA ALA A 209 5.89 -16.68 13.13
C ALA A 209 5.39 -16.38 11.72
N SER A 210 6.21 -16.55 10.67
CA SER A 210 5.87 -16.27 9.25
C SER A 210 5.31 -14.86 9.02
N ILE A 211 5.82 -13.88 9.75
CA ILE A 211 5.40 -12.48 9.63
C ILE A 211 6.00 -11.89 8.34
N SER A 212 5.20 -11.16 7.59
CA SER A 212 5.58 -10.51 6.34
C SER A 212 5.40 -8.98 6.38
N GLY A 213 5.65 -8.31 5.27
CA GLY A 213 5.39 -6.88 5.09
C GLY A 213 6.37 -5.98 5.83
N VAL A 214 5.90 -4.79 6.23
CA VAL A 214 6.72 -3.76 6.89
C VAL A 214 7.34 -4.26 8.21
N ILE A 215 6.62 -5.10 8.96
CA ILE A 215 7.12 -5.66 10.22
C ILE A 215 8.35 -6.55 9.95
N ALA A 216 8.29 -7.42 8.95
CA ALA A 216 9.43 -8.26 8.60
C ALA A 216 10.61 -7.41 8.12
N ARG A 217 10.36 -6.43 7.25
CA ARG A 217 11.41 -5.55 6.73
C ARG A 217 12.05 -4.68 7.82
N SER A 218 11.32 -4.31 8.87
CA SER A 218 11.90 -3.56 10.01
C SER A 218 12.98 -4.32 10.77
N THR A 219 12.96 -5.66 10.72
CA THR A 219 13.98 -6.53 11.35
C THR A 219 15.17 -6.87 10.46
N GLY A 220 15.33 -6.19 9.32
CA GLY A 220 16.41 -6.43 8.36
C GLY A 220 16.17 -7.63 7.43
N LEU A 221 14.94 -8.11 7.27
CA LEU A 221 14.56 -9.10 6.27
C LEU A 221 14.17 -8.39 4.97
N SER A 222 14.95 -8.57 3.91
CA SER A 222 14.70 -7.96 2.60
C SER A 222 13.65 -8.71 1.77
N TYR A 223 12.57 -9.19 2.42
CA TYR A 223 11.52 -9.92 1.72
C TYR A 223 10.43 -8.99 1.23
N ASP A 224 10.27 -8.92 -0.10
CA ASP A 224 9.18 -8.23 -0.77
C ASP A 224 8.71 -9.06 -1.97
N VAL A 225 7.43 -9.39 -2.01
CA VAL A 225 6.82 -10.21 -3.08
C VAL A 225 6.95 -9.52 -4.44
N ARG A 226 6.94 -8.20 -4.49
CA ARG A 226 7.09 -7.43 -5.74
C ARG A 226 8.48 -7.59 -6.36
N ALA A 227 9.52 -7.78 -5.54
CA ALA A 227 10.91 -7.92 -5.97
C ALA A 227 11.31 -9.38 -6.22
N SER A 228 10.49 -10.36 -5.82
CA SER A 228 10.80 -11.76 -6.01
C SER A 228 10.55 -12.20 -7.44
N PHE A 229 11.59 -12.70 -8.12
CA PHE A 229 11.49 -13.17 -9.50
C PHE A 229 10.45 -14.28 -9.71
N GLN A 230 10.28 -15.15 -8.71
CA GLN A 230 9.38 -16.31 -8.80
C GLN A 230 7.92 -15.97 -8.49
N THR A 231 7.68 -15.02 -7.61
CA THR A 231 6.34 -14.69 -7.08
C THR A 231 5.85 -13.32 -7.51
N THR A 232 6.61 -12.62 -8.35
CA THR A 232 6.23 -11.32 -8.88
C THR A 232 4.90 -11.38 -9.64
N TYR A 233 4.07 -10.42 -9.39
CA TYR A 233 2.76 -10.24 -10.00
C TYR A 233 2.67 -8.89 -10.72
N ALA A 234 1.64 -8.68 -11.54
CA ALA A 234 1.41 -7.46 -12.31
C ALA A 234 2.63 -7.04 -13.15
N TYR A 235 2.94 -5.75 -13.20
CA TYR A 235 4.00 -5.21 -14.05
C TYR A 235 5.33 -4.98 -13.31
N TYR A 236 5.44 -5.34 -12.02
CA TYR A 236 6.62 -5.07 -11.18
C TYR A 236 7.93 -5.63 -11.71
N ARG A 237 7.89 -6.76 -12.41
CA ARG A 237 9.09 -7.37 -13.04
C ARG A 237 9.85 -6.41 -13.95
N PHE A 238 9.16 -5.46 -14.56
CA PHE A 238 9.72 -4.52 -15.53
C PHE A 238 10.06 -3.16 -14.91
N LEU A 239 9.84 -2.97 -13.63
CA LEU A 239 10.04 -1.71 -12.92
C LEU A 239 11.30 -1.76 -12.06
N ASN A 240 11.92 -0.60 -11.91
CA ASN A 240 13.10 -0.44 -11.08
C ASN A 240 12.69 0.22 -9.77
N PHE A 241 12.75 -0.51 -8.67
CA PHE A 241 12.40 0.01 -7.34
C PHE A 241 13.28 -0.62 -6.25
N LYS A 242 13.35 0.04 -5.10
CA LYS A 242 14.14 -0.41 -3.96
C LYS A 242 13.26 -1.03 -2.90
N VAL A 243 13.79 -2.06 -2.24
CA VAL A 243 13.20 -2.64 -1.03
C VAL A 243 13.95 -2.08 0.17
N PHE A 244 13.25 -1.36 1.02
CA PHE A 244 13.82 -0.77 2.23
C PHE A 244 13.76 -1.75 3.40
N THR A 245 14.81 -1.76 4.22
CA THR A 245 14.91 -2.60 5.42
C THR A 245 15.37 -1.75 6.60
N GLY A 246 14.81 -2.03 7.79
CA GLY A 246 15.26 -1.46 9.06
C GLY A 246 16.29 -2.37 9.74
N GLU A 247 16.67 -2.04 10.95
CA GLU A 247 17.67 -2.77 11.73
C GLU A 247 17.13 -3.22 13.10
N TYR A 248 16.37 -2.35 13.79
CA TYR A 248 15.99 -2.54 15.18
C TYR A 248 14.66 -3.29 15.35
N GLY A 249 13.82 -3.33 14.33
CA GLY A 249 12.52 -4.00 14.39
C GLY A 249 11.50 -3.33 15.31
N ASP A 250 11.69 -2.06 15.65
CA ASP A 250 10.82 -1.28 16.51
C ASP A 250 9.75 -0.49 15.73
N VAL A 251 8.88 0.23 16.44
CA VAL A 251 7.81 1.05 15.83
C VAL A 251 8.39 2.20 15.03
N TYR A 252 9.55 2.76 15.45
CA TYR A 252 10.19 3.84 14.73
C TYR A 252 10.69 3.42 13.36
N ASP A 253 11.37 2.25 13.27
CA ASP A 253 11.80 1.68 11.99
C ASP A 253 10.60 1.38 11.07
N ARG A 254 9.50 0.85 11.61
CA ARG A 254 8.27 0.60 10.83
C ARG A 254 7.71 1.89 10.25
N MET A 255 7.68 2.98 11.02
CA MET A 255 7.24 4.28 10.55
C MET A 255 8.16 4.82 9.44
N LEU A 256 9.48 4.76 9.61
CA LEU A 256 10.44 5.18 8.59
C LEU A 256 10.32 4.38 7.29
N LEU A 257 10.11 3.07 7.41
CA LEU A 257 9.90 2.20 6.25
C LEU A 257 8.62 2.56 5.49
N MET A 258 7.51 2.77 6.18
CA MET A 258 6.25 3.19 5.53
C MET A 258 6.42 4.51 4.78
N VAL A 259 7.15 5.46 5.35
CA VAL A 259 7.46 6.73 4.70
C VAL A 259 8.31 6.53 3.44
N SER A 260 9.34 5.70 3.53
CA SER A 260 10.21 5.39 2.38
C SER A 260 9.43 4.65 1.28
N GLU A 261 8.54 3.74 1.66
CA GLU A 261 7.68 3.01 0.74
C GLU A 261 6.63 3.90 0.06
N ILE A 262 6.13 4.94 0.72
CA ILE A 262 5.24 5.93 0.08
C ILE A 262 5.96 6.63 -1.08
N VAL A 263 7.19 7.08 -0.86
CA VAL A 263 7.99 7.73 -1.90
C VAL A 263 8.28 6.78 -3.06
N GLU A 264 8.69 5.56 -2.73
CA GLU A 264 8.97 4.54 -3.75
C GLU A 264 7.72 4.16 -4.57
N SER A 265 6.57 4.03 -3.91
CA SER A 265 5.30 3.78 -4.58
C SER A 265 4.92 4.90 -5.56
N ALA A 266 5.13 6.15 -5.17
CA ALA A 266 4.93 7.29 -6.07
C ALA A 266 5.88 7.24 -7.29
N LEU A 267 7.14 6.87 -7.09
CA LEU A 267 8.10 6.70 -8.19
C LEU A 267 7.72 5.53 -9.11
N ILE A 268 7.23 4.42 -8.57
CA ILE A 268 6.71 3.28 -9.35
C ILE A 268 5.54 3.72 -10.23
N ILE A 269 4.60 4.50 -9.69
CA ILE A 269 3.46 5.03 -10.46
C ILE A 269 3.96 5.90 -11.61
N VAL A 270 4.87 6.84 -11.34
CA VAL A 270 5.45 7.72 -12.37
C VAL A 270 6.15 6.91 -13.48
N GLN A 271 6.98 5.92 -13.11
CA GLN A 271 7.63 5.04 -14.09
C GLN A 271 6.62 4.28 -14.96
N THR A 272 5.55 3.78 -14.34
CA THR A 272 4.52 3.00 -15.04
C THR A 272 3.72 3.88 -15.99
N LEU A 273 3.30 5.06 -15.55
CA LEU A 273 2.58 6.04 -16.38
C LEU A 273 3.42 6.50 -17.56
N PHE A 274 4.71 6.80 -17.37
CA PHE A 274 5.60 7.18 -18.44
C PHE A 274 5.67 6.09 -19.52
N ARG A 275 5.75 4.81 -19.15
CA ARG A 275 5.73 3.69 -20.11
C ARG A 275 4.37 3.50 -20.82
N VAL A 276 3.27 3.91 -20.19
CA VAL A 276 1.96 3.95 -20.84
C VAL A 276 1.95 5.01 -21.93
N PHE A 277 2.45 6.22 -21.65
CA PHE A 277 2.51 7.33 -22.61
C PHE A 277 3.40 7.02 -23.82
N VAL A 278 4.61 6.52 -23.58
CA VAL A 278 5.53 6.14 -24.66
C VAL A 278 4.92 5.10 -25.59
N HIS A 279 4.21 4.11 -25.04
CA HIS A 279 3.56 3.08 -25.84
C HIS A 279 2.41 3.65 -26.71
N SER A 280 1.56 4.50 -26.14
CA SER A 280 0.46 5.13 -26.89
C SER A 280 0.95 6.08 -27.98
N PHE A 281 2.03 6.82 -27.71
CA PHE A 281 2.65 7.73 -28.69
C PHE A 281 3.24 6.96 -29.88
N ASN A 282 3.90 5.83 -29.63
CA ASN A 282 4.45 4.98 -30.69
C ASN A 282 3.35 4.35 -31.54
N LEU A 283 2.22 3.97 -30.96
CA LEU A 283 1.07 3.45 -31.71
C LEU A 283 0.42 4.53 -32.60
N SER A 284 0.30 5.76 -32.12
CA SER A 284 -0.29 6.87 -32.88
C SER A 284 0.57 7.30 -34.06
N ASN A 285 1.90 7.10 -33.99
CA ASN A 285 2.84 7.46 -35.05
C ASN A 285 3.15 6.31 -36.03
N GLY A 286 2.38 5.20 -36.00
CA GLY A 286 2.55 4.09 -36.96
C GLY A 286 3.87 3.31 -36.81
N ALA A 287 4.61 3.51 -35.75
CA ALA A 287 5.80 2.72 -35.44
C ALA A 287 5.40 1.27 -35.18
N LYS A 288 5.94 0.33 -35.97
CA LYS A 288 5.80 -1.10 -35.71
C LYS A 288 6.18 -1.36 -34.22
N SER A 289 5.40 -2.20 -33.56
CA SER A 289 5.58 -2.55 -32.16
C SER A 289 7.04 -2.96 -31.88
N THR A 290 7.84 -2.03 -31.43
CA THR A 290 9.19 -2.31 -30.93
C THR A 290 9.02 -2.75 -29.49
N SER A 291 8.67 -4.04 -29.30
CA SER A 291 8.67 -4.72 -27.99
C SER A 291 10.03 -4.62 -27.27
N ASP A 292 11.10 -4.31 -28.00
CA ASP A 292 12.46 -4.33 -27.49
C ASP A 292 12.98 -3.00 -26.88
N LEU A 293 12.28 -1.87 -27.11
CA LEU A 293 12.76 -0.56 -26.63
C LEU A 293 12.08 -0.09 -25.35
N THR A 294 10.90 -0.63 -25.00
CA THR A 294 10.12 -0.21 -23.84
C THR A 294 10.50 -0.92 -22.55
N ASP A 295 11.26 -2.03 -22.66
CA ASP A 295 11.61 -2.87 -21.50
C ASP A 295 13.04 -2.64 -20.98
N ARG A 296 13.76 -1.64 -21.50
CA ARG A 296 15.04 -1.25 -20.90
C ARG A 296 14.81 -0.44 -19.63
N PRO A 297 15.53 -0.74 -18.52
CA PRO A 297 15.41 0.05 -17.31
C PRO A 297 15.81 1.50 -17.60
N LEU A 298 14.92 2.43 -17.29
CA LEU A 298 15.23 3.85 -17.35
C LEU A 298 16.24 4.17 -16.24
N ASN A 299 17.51 4.33 -16.61
CA ASN A 299 18.58 4.74 -15.71
C ASN A 299 18.49 6.25 -15.31
N TYR A 300 17.38 6.90 -15.62
CA TYR A 300 17.22 8.33 -15.38
C TYR A 300 16.13 8.58 -14.33
N VAL A 301 16.43 8.27 -13.10
CA VAL A 301 15.82 8.92 -11.95
C VAL A 301 16.91 9.78 -11.35
N ASP A 302 16.67 11.08 -11.31
CA ASP A 302 17.56 12.06 -10.70
C ASP A 302 17.94 11.57 -9.29
N ASP A 303 19.23 11.34 -9.06
CA ASP A 303 19.75 10.84 -7.78
C ASP A 303 19.42 11.76 -6.61
N SER A 304 19.03 13.00 -6.88
CA SER A 304 18.56 13.97 -5.88
C SER A 304 17.22 13.59 -5.25
N LEU A 305 16.43 12.75 -5.91
CA LEU A 305 15.12 12.27 -5.43
C LEU A 305 15.20 10.93 -4.67
N LYS A 306 16.36 10.29 -4.66
CA LYS A 306 16.54 9.05 -3.89
C LYS A 306 16.65 9.38 -2.40
N PRO A 307 15.86 8.71 -1.54
CA PRO A 307 16.08 8.84 -0.10
C PRO A 307 17.51 8.37 0.21
N LYS A 308 18.26 9.24 0.92
CA LYS A 308 19.57 8.83 1.44
C LYS A 308 19.33 7.63 2.35
N GLN A 309 20.12 6.57 2.18
CA GLN A 309 20.21 5.51 3.18
C GLN A 309 20.73 6.18 4.46
N TYR A 310 19.86 6.30 5.46
CA TYR A 310 20.28 6.73 6.77
C TYR A 310 20.76 5.48 7.52
N VAL A 311 22.03 5.46 7.78
CA VAL A 311 22.70 4.54 8.71
C VAL A 311 22.36 4.96 10.14
#